data_953fcca1e9213bf57339a66198a86f54
#
_entry.id   953fcca1e9213bf57339a66198a86f54
#
_cell.length_a   1.000
_cell.length_b   1.000
_cell.length_c   1.000
_cell.angle_alpha   90.00
_cell.angle_beta   90.00
_cell.angle_gamma   90.00
#
_symmetry.space_group_name_H-M   'P 1'
#
loop_
_entity.id
_entity.type
_entity.pdbx_description
1 polymer ?
#
loop_
_entity_poly.entity_id
_entity_poly.type
_entity_poly.pdbx_seq_one_letter_code
_entity_poly.pdbx_strand_id
1 'polypeptide(L)'
;MAKSPAKKKPATAKVPKKVAPKAVKAPKVKPVVVSGAEGATPKAAPVKIVPVKAAPKKLGNYFYAYGKRKTSIASVRMFTDGKGVITINNRTFENYFPVFTDQDKVVSPLKVTNTQKQFDISVKVFGGGIHSQAEAIRHAIAKALLEYQA
;
A
#
# COMPACT_ATOMS: atom_id res chain seq x y z
N MET A 1 -53.64 -29.51 -32.81
CA MET A 1 -54.15 -28.41 -31.96
C MET A 1 -53.29 -28.33 -30.70
N ALA A 2 -52.34 -27.42 -30.68
CA ALA A 2 -51.41 -27.26 -29.57
C ALA A 2 -51.71 -25.94 -28.84
N LYS A 3 -52.04 -26.03 -27.56
CA LYS A 3 -52.31 -24.90 -26.66
C LYS A 3 -50.99 -24.34 -26.11
N SER A 4 -50.77 -23.04 -26.39
CA SER A 4 -49.70 -22.23 -25.79
C SER A 4 -49.94 -21.98 -24.29
N PRO A 5 -48.93 -22.04 -23.42
CA PRO A 5 -49.06 -21.60 -22.05
C PRO A 5 -48.77 -20.11 -21.89
N ALA A 6 -49.55 -19.46 -21.04
CA ALA A 6 -49.62 -18.05 -20.75
C ALA A 6 -48.34 -17.51 -20.04
N LYS A 7 -47.95 -16.29 -20.47
CA LYS A 7 -46.90 -15.46 -19.83
C LYS A 7 -47.35 -14.97 -18.45
N LYS A 8 -46.66 -15.42 -17.36
CA LYS A 8 -46.72 -14.81 -16.03
C LYS A 8 -45.86 -13.53 -16.00
N LYS A 9 -46.48 -12.40 -15.66
CA LYS A 9 -45.83 -11.13 -15.36
C LYS A 9 -45.09 -11.22 -14.03
N PRO A 10 -43.85 -10.71 -13.90
CA PRO A 10 -43.21 -10.61 -12.59
C PRO A 10 -43.75 -9.40 -11.81
N ALA A 11 -44.00 -9.64 -10.53
CA ALA A 11 -44.48 -8.67 -9.55
C ALA A 11 -43.42 -7.61 -9.28
N THR A 12 -43.81 -6.35 -9.28
CA THR A 12 -43.08 -5.16 -8.87
C THR A 12 -42.70 -5.25 -7.39
N ALA A 13 -41.40 -5.44 -7.07
CA ALA A 13 -40.88 -5.34 -5.71
C ALA A 13 -40.76 -3.87 -5.30
N LYS A 14 -41.37 -3.52 -4.17
CA LYS A 14 -41.36 -2.22 -3.51
C LYS A 14 -39.92 -1.80 -3.17
N VAL A 15 -39.51 -0.63 -3.64
CA VAL A 15 -38.30 0.08 -3.24
C VAL A 15 -38.43 0.56 -1.77
N PRO A 16 -37.48 0.25 -0.87
CA PRO A 16 -37.51 0.78 0.49
C PRO A 16 -37.08 2.27 0.49
N LYS A 17 -37.85 3.06 1.24
CA LYS A 17 -37.68 4.49 1.47
C LYS A 17 -36.28 4.83 2.01
N LYS A 18 -35.68 5.82 1.35
CA LYS A 18 -34.51 6.61 1.68
C LYS A 18 -34.50 7.03 3.15
N VAL A 19 -33.56 6.49 3.94
CA VAL A 19 -33.24 6.97 5.28
C VAL A 19 -32.23 8.09 5.12
N ALA A 20 -32.58 9.30 5.57
CA ALA A 20 -31.72 10.46 5.56
C ALA A 20 -30.57 10.30 6.58
N PRO A 21 -29.33 10.68 6.25
CA PRO A 21 -28.25 10.67 7.23
C PRO A 21 -28.40 11.82 8.24
N LYS A 22 -28.38 11.49 9.54
CA LYS A 22 -28.31 12.44 10.65
C LYS A 22 -27.02 13.27 10.53
N ALA A 23 -27.18 14.60 10.50
CA ALA A 23 -26.08 15.55 10.54
C ALA A 23 -25.23 15.36 11.80
N VAL A 24 -23.97 15.00 11.60
CA VAL A 24 -22.95 15.01 12.67
C VAL A 24 -22.45 16.45 12.78
N LYS A 25 -22.67 17.06 13.97
CA LYS A 25 -22.21 18.42 14.33
C LYS A 25 -20.68 18.47 14.26
N ALA A 26 -20.14 19.34 13.40
CA ALA A 26 -18.72 19.67 13.37
C ALA A 26 -18.30 20.39 14.67
N PRO A 27 -17.12 20.10 15.23
CA PRO A 27 -16.59 20.86 16.37
C PRO A 27 -16.16 22.26 15.89
N LYS A 28 -16.66 23.30 16.58
CA LYS A 28 -16.26 24.70 16.39
C LYS A 28 -14.78 24.87 16.73
N VAL A 29 -13.95 25.08 15.71
CA VAL A 29 -12.59 25.59 15.90
C VAL A 29 -12.70 27.11 16.13
N LYS A 30 -12.28 27.58 17.31
CA LYS A 30 -12.16 29.01 17.62
C LYS A 30 -10.96 29.59 16.87
N PRO A 31 -11.09 30.74 16.20
CA PRO A 31 -9.91 31.38 15.61
C PRO A 31 -9.05 31.99 16.74
N VAL A 32 -7.80 31.52 16.83
CA VAL A 32 -6.78 32.19 17.64
C VAL A 32 -6.23 33.33 16.80
N VAL A 33 -6.55 34.54 17.22
CA VAL A 33 -5.97 35.77 16.71
C VAL A 33 -4.56 35.87 17.29
N VAL A 34 -3.55 35.73 16.47
CA VAL A 34 -2.17 36.07 16.83
C VAL A 34 -1.84 37.39 16.17
N SER A 35 -1.88 38.45 16.94
CA SER A 35 -1.34 39.77 16.64
C SER A 35 0.17 39.71 16.60
N GLY A 36 0.74 40.42 15.61
CA GLY A 36 2.13 40.43 15.21
C GLY A 36 3.17 40.78 16.28
N ALA A 37 4.38 40.36 15.97
CA ALA A 37 5.62 41.10 16.24
C ALA A 37 6.77 40.51 15.46
N GLU A 38 7.46 41.36 14.82
CA GLU A 38 8.72 41.37 14.11
C GLU A 38 9.83 40.42 14.59
N GLY A 39 10.55 39.86 13.62
CA GLY A 39 12.01 39.89 13.64
C GLY A 39 12.74 39.01 14.65
N ALA A 40 12.93 37.74 14.35
CA ALA A 40 14.15 37.05 14.77
C ALA A 40 14.39 35.80 13.88
N THR A 41 15.43 35.85 13.08
CA THR A 41 16.01 34.69 12.42
C THR A 41 16.40 33.64 13.45
N PRO A 42 15.81 32.44 13.46
CA PRO A 42 16.32 31.39 14.32
C PRO A 42 17.61 30.83 13.75
N LYS A 43 18.70 31.20 14.42
CA LYS A 43 20.02 30.57 14.33
C LYS A 43 19.83 29.04 14.37
N ALA A 44 20.11 28.38 13.27
CA ALA A 44 20.03 26.93 13.17
C ALA A 44 20.90 26.28 14.24
N ALA A 45 20.30 25.74 15.26
CA ALA A 45 20.96 24.84 16.19
C ALA A 45 21.28 23.55 15.42
N PRO A 46 22.49 22.97 15.56
CA PRO A 46 22.84 21.72 14.90
C PRO A 46 21.93 20.63 15.42
N VAL A 47 21.04 20.13 14.55
CA VAL A 47 20.26 18.92 14.84
C VAL A 47 21.27 17.80 14.99
N LYS A 48 21.49 17.37 16.26
CA LYS A 48 22.22 16.14 16.54
C LYS A 48 21.45 15.00 15.89
N ILE A 49 21.94 14.58 14.73
CA ILE A 49 21.49 13.34 14.08
C ILE A 49 21.98 12.22 15.01
N VAL A 50 21.15 11.81 15.94
CA VAL A 50 21.36 10.58 16.70
C VAL A 50 21.23 9.46 15.70
N PRO A 51 22.28 8.68 15.40
CA PRO A 51 22.12 7.50 14.59
C PRO A 51 21.24 6.54 15.40
N VAL A 52 19.97 6.46 15.06
CA VAL A 52 19.08 5.41 15.56
C VAL A 52 19.59 4.11 14.93
N LYS A 53 20.59 3.53 15.57
CA LYS A 53 21.01 2.16 15.35
C LYS A 53 19.91 1.29 15.95
N ALA A 54 18.77 1.23 15.27
CA ALA A 54 17.75 0.24 15.55
C ALA A 54 18.40 -1.11 15.24
N ALA A 55 18.89 -1.78 16.29
CA ALA A 55 19.32 -3.15 16.20
C ALA A 55 18.18 -3.94 15.52
N PRO A 56 18.45 -4.73 14.47
CA PRO A 56 17.43 -5.54 13.83
C PRO A 56 16.92 -6.51 14.90
N LYS A 57 15.69 -6.30 15.36
CA LYS A 57 14.97 -7.36 16.08
C LYS A 57 15.02 -8.56 15.13
N LYS A 58 15.61 -9.66 15.55
CA LYS A 58 15.65 -10.93 14.84
C LYS A 58 14.21 -11.43 14.72
N LEU A 59 13.52 -10.94 13.73
CA LEU A 59 12.18 -11.33 13.34
C LEU A 59 12.36 -12.34 12.22
N GLY A 60 12.54 -13.62 12.54
CA GLY A 60 12.64 -14.70 11.58
C GLY A 60 13.74 -14.54 10.51
N ASN A 61 13.98 -15.57 9.75
CA ASN A 61 14.85 -15.50 8.58
C ASN A 61 14.13 -14.71 7.46
N TYR A 62 14.59 -13.50 7.17
CA TYR A 62 14.08 -12.71 6.06
C TYR A 62 15.24 -12.16 5.24
N PHE A 63 15.02 -12.09 3.94
CA PHE A 63 15.92 -11.42 3.02
C PHE A 63 15.49 -9.96 2.87
N TYR A 64 16.45 -9.05 2.95
CA TYR A 64 16.17 -7.61 2.89
C TYR A 64 16.81 -7.01 1.64
N ALA A 65 15.96 -6.43 0.80
CA ALA A 65 16.46 -5.73 -0.37
C ALA A 65 15.76 -4.38 -0.55
N TYR A 66 16.41 -3.48 -1.27
CA TYR A 66 15.83 -2.20 -1.63
C TYR A 66 15.91 -1.98 -3.15
N GLY A 67 14.86 -1.35 -3.68
CA GLY A 67 14.77 -0.94 -5.07
C GLY A 67 14.47 0.55 -5.18
N LYS A 68 14.95 1.16 -6.25
CA LYS A 68 14.71 2.58 -6.56
C LYS A 68 14.21 2.72 -7.99
N ARG A 69 13.27 3.63 -8.20
CA ARG A 69 12.83 4.04 -9.53
C ARG A 69 12.43 5.52 -9.51
N LYS A 70 13.16 6.35 -10.25
CA LYS A 70 13.04 7.83 -10.17
C LYS A 70 13.18 8.27 -8.71
N THR A 71 12.18 8.97 -8.16
CA THR A 71 12.12 9.41 -6.76
C THR A 71 11.52 8.40 -5.80
N SER A 72 11.02 7.25 -6.30
CA SER A 72 10.44 6.19 -5.47
C SER A 72 11.52 5.28 -4.92
N ILE A 73 11.41 4.99 -3.62
CA ILE A 73 12.30 4.07 -2.89
C ILE A 73 11.42 3.02 -2.23
N ALA A 74 11.69 1.74 -2.51
CA ALA A 74 11.01 0.61 -1.89
C ALA A 74 12.01 -0.24 -1.10
N SER A 75 11.67 -0.57 0.13
CA SER A 75 12.39 -1.56 0.95
C SER A 75 11.51 -2.78 1.14
N VAL A 76 12.04 -3.95 0.82
CA VAL A 76 11.35 -5.23 0.84
C VAL A 76 11.98 -6.13 1.90
N ARG A 77 11.12 -6.79 2.67
CA ARG A 77 11.47 -7.91 3.55
C ARG A 77 10.73 -9.14 3.05
N MET A 78 11.46 -10.14 2.64
CA MET A 78 10.93 -11.38 2.09
C MET A 78 11.16 -12.52 3.10
N PHE A 79 10.08 -13.12 3.57
CA PHE A 79 10.09 -14.24 4.52
C PHE A 79 9.96 -15.55 3.78
N THR A 80 10.78 -16.54 4.11
CA THR A 80 10.84 -17.84 3.42
C THR A 80 9.66 -18.77 3.73
N ASP A 81 9.06 -18.62 4.91
CA ASP A 81 7.97 -19.49 5.36
C ASP A 81 6.60 -18.85 5.10
N GLY A 82 6.37 -18.40 3.86
CA GLY A 82 5.20 -17.61 3.50
C GLY A 82 4.08 -18.38 2.81
N LYS A 83 2.93 -17.74 2.72
CA LYS A 83 1.73 -18.20 1.99
C LYS A 83 1.51 -17.42 0.68
N GLY A 84 2.43 -16.51 0.33
CA GLY A 84 2.31 -15.63 -0.82
C GLY A 84 1.61 -14.31 -0.51
N VAL A 85 1.56 -13.88 0.75
CA VAL A 85 0.91 -12.63 1.13
C VAL A 85 1.85 -11.45 0.91
N ILE A 86 1.38 -10.44 0.14
CA ILE A 86 2.12 -9.20 -0.11
C ILE A 86 1.44 -8.06 0.63
N THR A 87 2.17 -7.42 1.55
CA THR A 87 1.69 -6.27 2.32
C THR A 87 2.51 -5.04 1.98
N ILE A 88 1.87 -3.92 1.63
CA ILE A 88 2.53 -2.67 1.25
C ILE A 88 2.06 -1.55 2.18
N ASN A 89 2.98 -0.91 2.90
CA ASN A 89 2.66 0.17 3.85
C ASN A 89 1.48 -0.17 4.77
N ASN A 90 1.44 -1.39 5.30
CA ASN A 90 0.37 -1.91 6.17
C ASN A 90 -1.01 -2.04 5.49
N ARG A 91 -1.05 -2.04 4.16
CA ARG A 91 -2.27 -2.28 3.36
C ARG A 91 -2.10 -3.55 2.54
N THR A 92 -3.21 -4.18 2.19
CA THR A 92 -3.18 -5.30 1.25
C THR A 92 -2.73 -4.82 -0.13
N PHE A 93 -2.06 -5.67 -0.86
CA PHE A 93 -1.54 -5.43 -2.20
C PHE A 93 -2.61 -4.90 -3.18
N GLU A 94 -3.79 -5.50 -3.18
CA GLU A 94 -4.92 -5.13 -4.05
C GLU A 94 -5.45 -3.72 -3.74
N ASN A 95 -5.52 -3.35 -2.45
CA ASN A 95 -5.97 -2.03 -2.03
C ASN A 95 -4.95 -0.92 -2.33
N TYR A 96 -3.67 -1.28 -2.40
CA TYR A 96 -2.62 -0.31 -2.69
C TYR A 96 -2.48 -0.02 -4.18
N PHE A 97 -2.57 -1.05 -5.02
CA PHE A 97 -2.54 -0.95 -6.48
C PHE A 97 -3.88 -1.34 -7.08
N PRO A 98 -4.79 -0.36 -7.35
CA PRO A 98 -6.08 -0.66 -7.96
C PRO A 98 -5.95 -1.03 -9.45
N VAL A 99 -4.84 -0.65 -10.08
CA VAL A 99 -4.59 -0.88 -11.52
C VAL A 99 -3.89 -2.22 -11.72
N PHE A 100 -4.50 -3.12 -12.48
CA PHE A 100 -3.98 -4.45 -12.74
C PHE A 100 -2.58 -4.47 -13.36
N THR A 101 -2.26 -3.52 -14.26
CA THR A 101 -0.93 -3.43 -14.87
C THR A 101 0.19 -3.18 -13.84
N ASP A 102 -0.08 -2.45 -12.77
CA ASP A 102 0.90 -2.21 -11.72
C ASP A 102 1.03 -3.42 -10.79
N GLN A 103 -0.08 -4.12 -10.55
CA GLN A 103 -0.06 -5.40 -9.85
C GLN A 103 0.80 -6.43 -10.59
N ASP A 104 0.63 -6.56 -11.90
CA ASP A 104 1.43 -7.48 -12.72
C ASP A 104 2.92 -7.14 -12.69
N LYS A 105 3.28 -5.84 -12.70
CA LYS A 105 4.67 -5.43 -12.59
C LYS A 105 5.31 -5.90 -11.28
N VAL A 106 4.60 -5.75 -10.17
CA VAL A 106 5.10 -6.16 -8.85
C VAL A 106 5.26 -7.67 -8.75
N VAL A 107 4.32 -8.44 -9.28
CA VAL A 107 4.34 -9.91 -9.23
C VAL A 107 5.26 -10.54 -10.29
N SER A 108 5.61 -9.78 -11.34
CA SER A 108 6.44 -10.27 -12.46
C SER A 108 7.69 -11.06 -12.04
N PRO A 109 8.56 -10.61 -11.11
CA PRO A 109 9.73 -11.36 -10.71
C PRO A 109 9.39 -12.71 -10.05
N LEU A 110 8.32 -12.75 -9.26
CA LEU A 110 7.84 -13.97 -8.61
C LEU A 110 7.21 -14.96 -9.62
N LYS A 111 6.60 -14.43 -10.71
CA LYS A 111 6.07 -15.27 -11.81
C LYS A 111 7.20 -15.96 -12.56
N VAL A 112 8.26 -15.22 -12.89
CA VAL A 112 9.41 -15.75 -13.64
C VAL A 112 10.13 -16.85 -12.85
N THR A 113 10.24 -16.71 -11.54
CA THR A 113 10.90 -17.71 -10.67
C THR A 113 9.95 -18.81 -10.17
N ASN A 114 8.65 -18.75 -10.50
CA ASN A 114 7.61 -19.68 -10.01
C ASN A 114 7.50 -19.76 -8.47
N THR A 115 7.85 -18.69 -7.78
CA THR A 115 7.93 -18.64 -6.29
C THR A 115 6.79 -17.84 -5.63
N GLN A 116 5.67 -17.61 -6.35
CA GLN A 116 4.58 -16.74 -5.89
C GLN A 116 3.95 -17.13 -4.55
N LYS A 117 3.95 -18.42 -4.21
CA LYS A 117 3.32 -18.96 -3.00
C LYS A 117 4.31 -19.33 -1.89
N GLN A 118 5.59 -19.10 -2.10
CA GLN A 118 6.63 -19.53 -1.15
C GLN A 118 7.01 -18.42 -0.17
N PHE A 119 6.81 -17.16 -0.53
CA PHE A 119 7.30 -16.04 0.24
C PHE A 119 6.17 -15.12 0.70
N ASP A 120 6.24 -14.70 1.97
CA ASP A 120 5.49 -13.53 2.44
C ASP A 120 6.36 -12.29 2.32
N ILE A 121 5.79 -11.23 1.76
CA ILE A 121 6.55 -10.03 1.40
C ILE A 121 5.96 -8.82 2.12
N SER A 122 6.77 -8.18 2.96
CA SER A 122 6.45 -6.91 3.58
C SER A 122 7.23 -5.79 2.93
N VAL A 123 6.52 -4.81 2.38
CA VAL A 123 7.09 -3.70 1.62
C VAL A 123 6.81 -2.37 2.31
N LYS A 124 7.85 -1.54 2.42
CA LYS A 124 7.71 -0.12 2.74
C LYS A 124 8.17 0.69 1.53
N VAL A 125 7.28 1.53 1.00
CA VAL A 125 7.58 2.35 -0.17
C VAL A 125 7.29 3.82 0.10
N PHE A 126 8.17 4.70 -0.41
CA PHE A 126 8.10 6.15 -0.22
C PHE A 126 8.43 6.87 -1.52
N GLY A 127 7.88 8.06 -1.68
CA GLY A 127 8.15 8.98 -2.78
C GLY A 127 7.57 8.56 -4.12
N GLY A 128 7.60 9.48 -5.07
CA GLY A 128 7.13 9.27 -6.43
C GLY A 128 5.64 8.97 -6.59
N GLY A 129 5.25 8.55 -7.78
CA GLY A 129 3.88 8.16 -8.11
C GLY A 129 3.68 6.64 -8.06
N ILE A 130 2.42 6.19 -8.06
CA ILE A 130 2.01 4.78 -7.90
C ILE A 130 2.72 3.86 -8.91
N HIS A 131 2.80 4.25 -10.19
CA HIS A 131 3.50 3.46 -11.21
C HIS A 131 5.00 3.31 -10.95
N SER A 132 5.68 4.37 -10.51
CA SER A 132 7.11 4.30 -10.19
C SER A 132 7.37 3.52 -8.90
N GLN A 133 6.42 3.53 -7.97
CA GLN A 133 6.47 2.70 -6.76
C GLN A 133 6.36 1.21 -7.11
N ALA A 134 5.44 0.82 -8.02
CA ALA A 134 5.32 -0.55 -8.49
C ALA A 134 6.62 -1.06 -9.14
N GLU A 135 7.26 -0.22 -9.97
CA GLU A 135 8.56 -0.55 -10.57
C GLU A 135 9.70 -0.63 -9.55
N ALA A 136 9.71 0.25 -8.54
CA ALA A 136 10.69 0.20 -7.46
C ALA A 136 10.55 -1.09 -6.62
N ILE A 137 9.31 -1.50 -6.34
CA ILE A 137 9.02 -2.76 -5.64
C ILE A 137 9.45 -3.96 -6.46
N ARG A 138 9.14 -3.98 -7.78
CA ARG A 138 9.61 -5.03 -8.69
C ARG A 138 11.12 -5.21 -8.62
N HIS A 139 11.85 -4.11 -8.66
CA HIS A 139 13.32 -4.13 -8.59
C HIS A 139 13.82 -4.62 -7.23
N ALA A 140 13.16 -4.24 -6.13
CA ALA A 140 13.51 -4.72 -4.80
C ALA A 140 13.26 -6.23 -4.63
N ILE A 141 12.12 -6.75 -5.11
CA ILE A 141 11.80 -8.17 -5.07
C ILE A 141 12.82 -8.98 -5.89
N ALA A 142 13.16 -8.51 -7.09
CA ALA A 142 14.17 -9.19 -7.92
C ALA A 142 15.53 -9.29 -7.21
N LYS A 143 15.97 -8.24 -6.50
CA LYS A 143 17.20 -8.28 -5.71
C LYS A 143 17.10 -9.24 -4.53
N ALA A 144 15.95 -9.25 -3.81
CA ALA A 144 15.75 -10.19 -2.71
C ALA A 144 15.78 -11.65 -3.16
N LEU A 145 15.24 -11.94 -4.34
CA LEU A 145 15.31 -13.29 -4.94
C LEU A 145 16.73 -13.70 -5.34
N LEU A 146 17.54 -12.75 -5.84
CA LEU A 146 18.95 -13.03 -6.11
C LEU A 146 19.71 -13.36 -4.84
N GLU A 147 19.46 -12.65 -3.75
CA GLU A 147 20.10 -12.89 -2.44
C GLU A 147 19.65 -14.23 -1.83
N TYR A 148 18.41 -14.65 -2.10
CA TYR A 148 17.91 -15.97 -1.70
C TYR A 148 18.55 -17.12 -2.47
N GLN A 149 18.90 -16.93 -3.75
CA GLN A 149 19.48 -17.96 -4.62
C GLN A 149 21.01 -18.02 -4.55
N ALA A 150 21.66 -17.02 -3.94
CA ALA A 150 23.12 -16.95 -3.77
C ALA A 150 23.60 -17.78 -2.59
#